data_0349aa982698c7760d1c353a5b9e4cc9
#
_entry.id   0349aa982698c7760d1c353a5b9e4cc9
#
_cell.length_a   1.000
_cell.length_b   1.000
_cell.length_c   1.000
_cell.angle_alpha   90.00
_cell.angle_beta   90.00
_cell.angle_gamma   90.00
#
_symmetry.space_group_name_H-M   'P 1'
#
loop_
_entity.id
_entity.type
_entity.pdbx_description
1 polymer ?
#
loop_
_entity_poly.entity_id
_entity_poly.type
_entity_poly.pdbx_seq_one_letter_code
_entity_poly.pdbx_strand_id
1 'polypeptide(L)'
;IILLSLRDDSGTFRAVYTTPNSTSKSIFYKFKIDFKLPVLVATKDIGRDHILNLSDYEQKFVSLKDYDKQAIINPSNHQLITKSKIKRGKILTNRQFKTLSDIKKGDKITAIIEDGSLKVEILVTALNDGNIGQIISVKNQNNQTLKAQVVGKNQAIIK
;
A
#
# COMPACT_ATOMS: atom_id res chain seq x y z
N ILE A 1 -28.61 -4.76 21.51
CA ILE A 1 -28.46 -5.39 20.18
C ILE A 1 -27.13 -6.10 20.14
N ILE A 2 -27.13 -7.34 19.67
CA ILE A 2 -25.93 -8.19 19.58
C ILE A 2 -25.79 -8.67 18.15
N LEU A 3 -24.65 -8.40 17.51
CA LEU A 3 -24.30 -8.96 16.20
C LEU A 3 -23.96 -10.43 16.39
N LEU A 4 -24.68 -11.33 15.72
CA LEU A 4 -24.48 -12.77 15.81
C LEU A 4 -23.57 -13.30 14.70
N SER A 5 -23.74 -12.78 13.49
CA SER A 5 -22.94 -13.17 12.33
C SER A 5 -22.84 -12.04 11.32
N LEU A 6 -21.69 -11.99 10.65
CA LEU A 6 -21.46 -11.17 9.46
C LEU A 6 -20.60 -12.00 8.52
N ARG A 7 -21.11 -12.28 7.33
CA ARG A 7 -20.37 -12.94 6.25
C ARG A 7 -20.59 -12.16 4.96
N ASP A 8 -19.49 -11.76 4.34
CA ASP A 8 -19.51 -10.98 3.09
C ASP A 8 -20.42 -9.75 3.21
N ASP A 9 -21.58 -9.78 2.54
CA ASP A 9 -22.54 -8.69 2.47
C ASP A 9 -23.79 -8.89 3.35
N SER A 10 -23.86 -9.94 4.15
CA SER A 10 -25.06 -10.29 4.92
C SER A 10 -24.76 -10.73 6.34
N GLY A 11 -25.73 -10.51 7.21
CA GLY A 11 -25.57 -10.88 8.62
C GLY A 11 -26.88 -11.02 9.35
N THR A 12 -26.74 -11.35 10.65
CA THR A 12 -27.88 -11.47 11.57
C THR A 12 -27.52 -10.78 12.88
N PHE A 13 -28.43 -9.98 13.40
CA PHE A 13 -28.35 -9.47 14.76
C PHE A 13 -29.56 -9.86 15.59
N ARG A 14 -29.37 -9.93 16.90
CA ARG A 14 -30.42 -10.18 17.90
C ARG A 14 -30.65 -8.90 18.69
N ALA A 15 -31.91 -8.47 18.76
CA ALA A 15 -32.39 -7.48 19.70
C ALA A 15 -33.09 -8.20 20.85
N VAL A 16 -32.74 -7.86 22.10
CA VAL A 16 -33.42 -8.34 23.29
C VAL A 16 -34.20 -7.17 23.85
N TYR A 17 -35.45 -7.43 24.20
CA TYR A 17 -36.33 -6.46 24.87
C TYR A 17 -37.09 -7.12 26.03
N THR A 18 -37.44 -6.32 27.00
CA THR A 18 -38.21 -6.76 28.16
C THR A 18 -39.66 -6.33 27.98
N THR A 19 -40.59 -7.29 28.14
CA THR A 19 -42.01 -7.00 28.09
C THR A 19 -42.48 -6.39 29.43
N PRO A 20 -43.68 -5.74 29.49
CA PRO A 20 -44.22 -5.19 30.73
C PRO A 20 -44.27 -6.20 31.86
N ASN A 21 -44.42 -7.49 31.57
CA ASN A 21 -44.44 -8.58 32.55
C ASN A 21 -43.04 -9.09 32.93
N SER A 22 -41.99 -8.26 32.76
CA SER A 22 -40.59 -8.58 33.07
C SER A 22 -40.03 -9.81 32.37
N THR A 23 -40.62 -10.24 31.25
CA THR A 23 -40.14 -11.37 30.45
C THR A 23 -39.24 -10.86 29.33
N SER A 24 -38.01 -11.37 29.23
CA SER A 24 -37.09 -11.05 28.14
C SER A 24 -37.46 -11.84 26.89
N LYS A 25 -37.62 -11.15 25.80
CA LYS A 25 -37.84 -11.74 24.47
C LYS A 25 -36.74 -11.29 23.48
N SER A 26 -36.50 -12.13 22.49
CA SER A 26 -35.51 -11.86 21.45
C SER A 26 -36.16 -11.81 20.08
N ILE A 27 -35.75 -10.84 19.28
CA ILE A 27 -36.08 -10.73 17.85
C ILE A 27 -34.79 -10.86 17.07
N PHE A 28 -34.84 -11.66 16.02
CA PHE A 28 -33.70 -11.86 15.11
C PHE A 28 -33.97 -11.14 13.81
N TYR A 29 -32.99 -10.33 13.38
CA TYR A 29 -33.05 -9.60 12.13
C TYR A 29 -31.94 -10.09 11.22
N LYS A 30 -32.31 -10.41 9.98
CA LYS A 30 -31.36 -10.61 8.88
C LYS A 30 -31.21 -9.29 8.12
N PHE A 31 -29.99 -8.94 7.78
CA PHE A 31 -29.70 -7.76 7.01
C PHE A 31 -28.76 -8.09 5.85
N LYS A 32 -28.83 -7.27 4.82
CA LYS A 32 -27.90 -7.29 3.69
C LYS A 32 -27.30 -5.89 3.54
N ILE A 33 -26.00 -5.84 3.29
CA ILE A 33 -25.27 -4.60 3.04
C ILE A 33 -25.07 -4.49 1.52
N ASP A 34 -25.63 -3.45 0.92
CA ASP A 34 -25.31 -3.09 -0.45
C ASP A 34 -24.29 -1.95 -0.42
N PHE A 35 -23.02 -2.34 -0.56
CA PHE A 35 -21.91 -1.42 -0.51
C PHE A 35 -20.95 -1.68 -1.67
N LYS A 36 -20.52 -0.61 -2.35
CA LYS A 36 -19.57 -0.67 -3.45
C LYS A 36 -18.26 -0.01 -3.06
N LEU A 37 -17.16 -0.70 -3.33
CA LEU A 37 -15.80 -0.26 -3.04
C LEU A 37 -15.08 0.10 -4.33
N PRO A 38 -14.34 1.23 -4.36
CA PRO A 38 -13.52 1.57 -5.51
C PRO A 38 -12.31 0.63 -5.58
N VAL A 39 -12.00 0.16 -6.78
CA VAL A 39 -10.80 -0.64 -7.09
C VAL A 39 -10.23 -0.17 -8.42
N LEU A 40 -8.95 -0.42 -8.65
CA LEU A 40 -8.33 -0.22 -9.95
C LEU A 40 -8.40 -1.49 -10.78
N VAL A 41 -8.80 -1.36 -12.04
CA VAL A 41 -8.98 -2.46 -12.99
C VAL A 41 -8.13 -2.20 -14.23
N ALA A 42 -7.41 -3.21 -14.72
CA ALA A 42 -6.60 -3.10 -15.92
C ALA A 42 -7.46 -2.81 -17.17
N THR A 43 -7.13 -1.75 -17.92
CA THR A 43 -7.82 -1.37 -19.18
C THR A 43 -7.35 -2.19 -20.37
N LYS A 44 -6.15 -2.77 -20.28
CA LYS A 44 -5.49 -3.59 -21.31
C LYS A 44 -4.67 -4.70 -20.66
N ASP A 45 -4.15 -5.62 -21.48
CA ASP A 45 -3.17 -6.59 -21.02
C ASP A 45 -1.87 -5.87 -20.66
N ILE A 46 -1.36 -6.10 -19.42
CA ILE A 46 -0.13 -5.52 -18.91
C ILE A 46 0.91 -6.62 -18.82
N GLY A 47 2.07 -6.40 -19.45
CA GLY A 47 3.18 -7.36 -19.43
C GLY A 47 3.87 -7.47 -18.08
N ARG A 48 4.77 -8.44 -17.91
CA ARG A 48 5.70 -8.51 -16.78
C ARG A 48 6.74 -7.39 -16.87
N ASP A 49 7.24 -6.96 -15.72
CA ASP A 49 8.27 -5.90 -15.57
C ASP A 49 7.87 -4.55 -16.22
N HIS A 50 6.56 -4.33 -16.41
CA HIS A 50 6.00 -3.09 -16.91
C HIS A 50 5.77 -2.11 -15.75
N ILE A 51 6.18 -0.85 -15.95
CA ILE A 51 5.89 0.25 -15.00
C ILE A 51 4.44 0.68 -15.20
N LEU A 52 3.64 0.61 -14.14
CA LEU A 52 2.23 0.97 -14.17
C LEU A 52 2.05 2.47 -14.44
N ASN A 53 1.29 2.80 -15.47
CA ASN A 53 0.95 4.16 -15.87
C ASN A 53 -0.56 4.41 -15.71
N LEU A 54 -0.96 5.67 -15.67
CA LEU A 54 -2.37 6.08 -15.54
C LEU A 54 -3.28 5.52 -16.65
N SER A 55 -2.75 5.30 -17.86
CA SER A 55 -3.49 4.72 -18.99
C SER A 55 -3.72 3.21 -18.88
N ASP A 56 -3.05 2.53 -17.96
CA ASP A 56 -3.08 1.07 -17.83
C ASP A 56 -4.28 0.59 -16.99
N TYR A 57 -4.93 1.50 -16.28
CA TYR A 57 -6.04 1.16 -15.38
C TYR A 57 -7.13 2.24 -15.37
N GLU A 58 -8.29 1.84 -14.89
CA GLU A 58 -9.41 2.71 -14.59
C GLU A 58 -9.98 2.38 -13.21
N GLN A 59 -10.62 3.34 -12.56
CA GLN A 59 -11.34 3.09 -11.32
C GLN A 59 -12.72 2.49 -11.62
N LYS A 60 -13.02 1.38 -10.96
CA LYS A 60 -14.35 0.76 -10.97
C LYS A 60 -14.86 0.53 -9.56
N PHE A 61 -16.18 0.42 -9.42
CA PHE A 61 -16.81 0.08 -8.17
C PHE A 61 -17.24 -1.39 -8.22
N VAL A 62 -16.81 -2.17 -7.22
CA VAL A 62 -17.17 -3.58 -7.07
C VAL A 62 -17.99 -3.77 -5.79
N SER A 63 -18.82 -4.80 -5.76
CA SER A 63 -19.57 -5.18 -4.56
C SER A 63 -18.62 -5.66 -3.47
N LEU A 64 -19.06 -5.61 -2.21
CA LEU A 64 -18.26 -6.12 -1.08
C LEU A 64 -17.86 -7.59 -1.27
N LYS A 65 -18.73 -8.39 -1.90
CA LYS A 65 -18.48 -9.81 -2.21
C LYS A 65 -17.34 -10.01 -3.19
N ASP A 66 -17.18 -9.11 -4.17
CA ASP A 66 -16.17 -9.21 -5.23
C ASP A 66 -14.87 -8.46 -4.87
N TYR A 67 -14.86 -7.80 -3.71
CA TYR A 67 -13.73 -7.01 -3.27
C TYR A 67 -12.58 -7.88 -2.74
N ASP A 68 -11.39 -7.70 -3.30
CA ASP A 68 -10.15 -8.28 -2.77
C ASP A 68 -9.51 -7.30 -1.77
N LYS A 69 -9.23 -7.74 -0.54
CA LYS A 69 -8.55 -6.93 0.51
C LYS A 69 -7.18 -6.40 0.07
N GLN A 70 -6.57 -7.03 -0.93
CA GLN A 70 -5.30 -6.61 -1.51
C GLN A 70 -5.49 -5.66 -2.71
N ALA A 71 -6.74 -5.30 -3.07
CA ALA A 71 -7.01 -4.41 -4.18
C ALA A 71 -6.35 -3.04 -3.96
N ILE A 72 -5.78 -2.51 -5.02
CA ILE A 72 -5.25 -1.14 -5.03
C ILE A 72 -6.42 -0.20 -5.23
N ILE A 73 -6.63 0.71 -4.27
CA ILE A 73 -7.65 1.77 -4.34
C ILE A 73 -7.03 3.03 -4.94
N ASN A 74 -5.86 3.41 -4.42
CA ASN A 74 -5.07 4.52 -4.93
C ASN A 74 -3.65 4.03 -5.18
N PRO A 75 -3.06 4.28 -6.36
CA PRO A 75 -1.67 3.98 -6.57
C PRO A 75 -0.84 4.86 -5.62
N SER A 76 0.09 4.25 -4.91
CA SER A 76 1.06 5.00 -4.11
C SER A 76 1.90 5.90 -5.03
N ASN A 77 2.51 6.95 -4.46
CA ASN A 77 3.46 7.82 -5.19
C ASN A 77 4.71 7.08 -5.70
N HIS A 78 4.84 5.79 -5.37
CA HIS A 78 5.94 4.95 -5.83
C HIS A 78 5.61 4.27 -7.15
N GLN A 79 6.59 4.17 -8.03
CA GLN A 79 6.45 3.45 -9.29
C GLN A 79 6.21 1.96 -9.00
N LEU A 80 5.04 1.47 -9.42
CA LEU A 80 4.66 0.07 -9.32
C LEU A 80 5.10 -0.66 -10.58
N ILE A 81 5.83 -1.76 -10.43
CA ILE A 81 6.28 -2.64 -11.52
C ILE A 81 5.58 -3.98 -11.37
N THR A 82 5.01 -4.48 -12.46
CA THR A 82 4.34 -5.78 -12.49
C THR A 82 5.33 -6.94 -12.29
N LYS A 83 4.99 -7.88 -11.43
CA LYS A 83 5.74 -9.15 -11.23
C LYS A 83 5.40 -10.19 -12.27
N SER A 84 4.22 -10.13 -12.85
CA SER A 84 3.69 -11.09 -13.83
C SER A 84 2.71 -10.40 -14.78
N LYS A 85 2.32 -11.09 -15.85
CA LYS A 85 1.30 -10.58 -16.79
C LYS A 85 -0.05 -10.45 -16.09
N ILE A 86 -0.72 -9.31 -16.29
CA ILE A 86 -2.08 -9.01 -15.82
C ILE A 86 -2.97 -8.85 -17.04
N LYS A 87 -4.08 -9.59 -17.06
CA LYS A 87 -5.05 -9.51 -18.16
C LYS A 87 -5.97 -8.32 -18.01
N ARG A 88 -6.43 -7.76 -19.13
CA ARG A 88 -7.49 -6.75 -19.17
C ARG A 88 -8.70 -7.17 -18.32
N GLY A 89 -9.30 -6.22 -17.61
CA GLY A 89 -10.47 -6.43 -16.76
C GLY A 89 -10.17 -7.02 -15.38
N LYS A 90 -8.91 -7.35 -15.06
CA LYS A 90 -8.53 -7.84 -13.72
C LYS A 90 -8.34 -6.69 -12.75
N ILE A 91 -8.81 -6.89 -11.51
CA ILE A 91 -8.54 -5.98 -10.39
C ILE A 91 -7.03 -5.99 -10.10
N LEU A 92 -6.46 -4.80 -9.96
CA LEU A 92 -5.07 -4.63 -9.57
C LEU A 92 -4.92 -4.84 -8.07
N THR A 93 -3.98 -5.72 -7.67
CA THR A 93 -3.71 -6.05 -6.28
C THR A 93 -2.24 -5.84 -5.93
N ASN A 94 -1.95 -5.46 -4.68
CA ASN A 94 -0.58 -5.19 -4.22
C ASN A 94 0.40 -6.36 -4.45
N ARG A 95 -0.08 -7.61 -4.40
CA ARG A 95 0.76 -8.80 -4.64
C ARG A 95 1.27 -8.93 -6.07
N GLN A 96 0.62 -8.29 -7.05
CA GLN A 96 1.02 -8.31 -8.46
C GLN A 96 2.16 -7.35 -8.80
N PHE A 97 2.50 -6.46 -7.85
CA PHE A 97 3.49 -5.42 -8.07
C PHE A 97 4.66 -5.53 -7.10
N LYS A 98 5.80 -5.01 -7.54
CA LYS A 98 6.94 -4.61 -6.72
C LYS A 98 7.09 -3.09 -6.84
N THR A 99 7.51 -2.42 -5.78
CA THR A 99 7.90 -1.01 -5.84
C THR A 99 9.29 -0.90 -6.42
N LEU A 100 9.50 0.09 -7.29
CA LEU A 100 10.84 0.48 -7.66
C LEU A 100 11.40 1.28 -6.48
N SER A 101 12.52 0.83 -5.92
CA SER A 101 13.20 1.58 -4.87
C SER A 101 13.75 2.89 -5.43
N ASP A 102 13.59 3.99 -4.68
CA ASP A 102 14.13 5.30 -5.05
C ASP A 102 15.67 5.29 -5.06
N ILE A 103 16.26 4.44 -4.19
CA ILE A 103 17.69 4.12 -4.13
C ILE A 103 17.83 2.60 -4.12
N LYS A 104 18.74 2.07 -4.94
CA LYS A 104 19.08 0.65 -4.99
C LYS A 104 20.44 0.40 -4.34
N LYS A 105 20.62 -0.81 -3.82
CA LYS A 105 21.95 -1.27 -3.36
C LYS A 105 22.98 -1.13 -4.49
N GLY A 106 24.10 -0.48 -4.15
CA GLY A 106 25.17 -0.18 -5.09
C GLY A 106 25.08 1.19 -5.77
N ASP A 107 23.96 1.90 -5.64
CA ASP A 107 23.84 3.23 -6.18
C ASP A 107 24.79 4.21 -5.49
N LYS A 108 25.44 5.06 -6.28
CA LYS A 108 26.16 6.23 -5.78
C LYS A 108 25.18 7.36 -5.58
N ILE A 109 25.07 7.84 -4.36
CA ILE A 109 24.10 8.86 -3.97
C ILE A 109 24.82 9.99 -3.22
N THR A 110 24.20 11.17 -3.21
CA THR A 110 24.64 12.31 -2.41
C THR A 110 24.04 12.19 -1.01
N ALA A 111 24.88 12.10 0.00
CA ALA A 111 24.47 12.16 1.40
C ALA A 111 24.75 13.54 1.95
N ILE A 112 23.76 14.12 2.61
CA ILE A 112 23.79 15.45 3.19
C ILE A 112 23.97 15.30 4.70
N ILE A 113 24.94 16.01 5.24
CA ILE A 113 25.15 16.15 6.69
C ILE A 113 24.81 17.58 7.05
N GLU A 114 23.88 17.77 7.98
CA GLU A 114 23.45 19.08 8.47
C GLU A 114 23.86 19.21 9.94
N ASP A 115 24.67 20.25 10.26
CA ASP A 115 25.03 20.61 11.62
C ASP A 115 24.87 22.14 11.79
N GLY A 116 23.76 22.52 12.40
CA GLY A 116 23.35 23.93 12.53
C GLY A 116 23.19 24.60 11.16
N SER A 117 24.02 25.61 10.88
CA SER A 117 24.02 26.31 9.59
C SER A 117 24.97 25.68 8.55
N LEU A 118 25.73 24.67 8.93
CA LEU A 118 26.65 23.99 8.02
C LEU A 118 25.93 22.84 7.31
N LYS A 119 26.04 22.85 5.98
CA LYS A 119 25.55 21.77 5.13
C LYS A 119 26.71 21.21 4.31
N VAL A 120 27.02 19.93 4.50
CA VAL A 120 28.07 19.24 3.78
C VAL A 120 27.48 18.14 2.92
N GLU A 121 27.85 18.07 1.66
CA GLU A 121 27.44 17.01 0.74
C GLU A 121 28.63 16.06 0.46
N ILE A 122 28.38 14.77 0.64
CA ILE A 122 29.39 13.73 0.38
C ILE A 122 28.80 12.67 -0.56
N LEU A 123 29.66 12.10 -1.41
CA LEU A 123 29.28 10.96 -2.23
C LEU A 123 29.43 9.66 -1.44
N VAL A 124 28.36 8.87 -1.39
CA VAL A 124 28.33 7.58 -0.69
C VAL A 124 27.71 6.50 -1.56
N THR A 125 27.97 5.23 -1.23
CA THR A 125 27.37 4.08 -1.91
C THR A 125 26.29 3.45 -1.02
N ALA A 126 25.09 3.23 -1.54
CA ALA A 126 24.01 2.56 -0.83
C ALA A 126 24.33 1.07 -0.64
N LEU A 127 24.16 0.56 0.57
CA LEU A 127 24.39 -0.84 0.92
C LEU A 127 23.12 -1.69 0.87
N ASN A 128 21.96 -1.05 0.84
CA ASN A 128 20.63 -1.68 0.69
C ASN A 128 19.67 -0.76 -0.05
N ASP A 129 18.59 -1.34 -0.57
CA ASP A 129 17.52 -0.59 -1.23
C ASP A 129 16.77 0.28 -0.22
N GLY A 130 16.18 1.38 -0.68
CA GLY A 130 15.35 2.24 0.14
C GLY A 130 14.45 3.17 -0.65
N ASN A 131 13.32 3.49 -0.05
CA ASN A 131 12.36 4.47 -0.56
C ASN A 131 12.39 5.74 0.29
N ILE A 132 11.89 6.85 -0.24
CA ILE A 132 11.81 8.12 0.48
C ILE A 132 11.20 7.91 1.87
N GLY A 133 11.86 8.47 2.89
CA GLY A 133 11.50 8.35 4.31
C GLY A 133 12.14 7.15 5.02
N GLN A 134 12.64 6.13 4.31
CA GLN A 134 13.31 4.98 4.91
C GLN A 134 14.77 5.27 5.27
N ILE A 135 15.27 4.60 6.31
CA ILE A 135 16.67 4.65 6.71
C ILE A 135 17.42 3.51 6.04
N ILE A 136 18.46 3.85 5.29
CA ILE A 136 19.36 2.91 4.63
C ILE A 136 20.76 2.98 5.24
N SER A 137 21.55 1.94 5.02
CA SER A 137 23.00 1.95 5.28
C SER A 137 23.71 2.42 4.03
N VAL A 138 24.64 3.33 4.20
CA VAL A 138 25.49 3.86 3.13
C VAL A 138 26.96 3.74 3.52
N LYS A 139 27.84 3.65 2.54
CA LYS A 139 29.29 3.53 2.71
C LYS A 139 29.97 4.76 2.13
N ASN A 140 30.79 5.44 2.92
CA ASN A 140 31.57 6.57 2.44
C ASN A 140 32.89 6.11 1.77
N GLN A 141 33.67 7.06 1.24
CA GLN A 141 34.95 6.79 0.59
C GLN A 141 35.99 6.16 1.52
N ASN A 142 35.89 6.41 2.82
CA ASN A 142 36.78 5.81 3.85
C ASN A 142 36.30 4.43 4.31
N ASN A 143 35.38 3.78 3.58
CA ASN A 143 34.79 2.49 3.91
C ASN A 143 33.99 2.45 5.22
N GLN A 144 33.64 3.59 5.81
CA GLN A 144 32.79 3.66 7.00
C GLN A 144 31.31 3.51 6.61
N THR A 145 30.58 2.74 7.40
CA THR A 145 29.15 2.57 7.22
C THR A 145 28.39 3.57 8.09
N LEU A 146 27.48 4.33 7.44
CA LEU A 146 26.65 5.34 8.06
C LEU A 146 25.17 5.01 7.84
N LYS A 147 24.29 5.56 8.68
CA LYS A 147 22.83 5.51 8.49
C LYS A 147 22.37 6.80 7.86
N ALA A 148 21.55 6.71 6.82
CA ALA A 148 21.03 7.86 6.12
C ALA A 148 19.55 7.67 5.80
N GLN A 149 18.75 8.72 5.97
CA GLN A 149 17.34 8.74 5.60
C GLN A 149 17.22 9.19 4.15
N VAL A 150 16.57 8.37 3.32
CA VAL A 150 16.29 8.70 1.92
C VAL A 150 15.33 9.88 1.85
N VAL A 151 15.69 10.95 1.14
CA VAL A 151 14.89 12.16 0.95
C VAL A 151 14.50 12.39 -0.49
N GLY A 152 15.12 11.69 -1.43
CA GLY A 152 14.84 11.79 -2.87
C GLY A 152 15.55 10.73 -3.67
N LYS A 153 15.35 10.74 -4.98
CA LYS A 153 16.15 9.92 -5.90
C LYS A 153 17.59 10.34 -5.79
N ASN A 154 18.47 9.38 -5.47
CA ASN A 154 19.90 9.60 -5.29
C ASN A 154 20.29 10.59 -4.18
N GLN A 155 19.41 10.88 -3.23
CA GLN A 155 19.69 11.76 -2.10
C GLN A 155 19.25 11.17 -0.76
N ALA A 156 20.11 11.33 0.26
CA ALA A 156 19.81 10.93 1.64
C ALA A 156 20.42 11.93 2.63
N ILE A 157 19.87 11.99 3.85
CA ILE A 157 20.39 12.81 4.96
C ILE A 157 20.98 11.86 5.99
N ILE A 158 22.25 12.11 6.38
CA ILE A 158 22.89 11.42 7.50
C ILE A 158 22.46 12.11 8.80
N LYS A 159 21.95 11.30 9.72
CA LYS A 159 21.54 11.76 11.05
C LYS A 159 22.55 11.32 12.09
#